data_d464bd674b5d0e8ea861998583c45231
#
_entry.id   d464bd674b5d0e8ea861998583c45231
#
_cell.length_a   1.000
_cell.length_b   1.000
_cell.length_c   1.000
_cell.angle_alpha   90.00
_cell.angle_beta   90.00
_cell.angle_gamma   90.00
#
_symmetry.space_group_name_H-M   'P 1'
#
loop_
_entity.id
_entity.type
_entity.pdbx_description
1 polymer ?
#
loop_
_entity_poly.entity_id
_entity_poly.type
_entity_poly.pdbx_seq_one_letter_code
_entity_poly.pdbx_strand_id
1 'polypeptide(L)'
;MNKLYKWCLLSCMAATLSSCNDFLTEENPSGLTADTFYKTESGAEALINSCYTPLRFWYGQEYATSMTELGTDIFTRGNGCAEAELSDYNSSLQGSSNAITKEWERLYSALNTCNTALNRLPSSELSASVKDIRMGEAYFLRALYLWHIVETWGGVYLTTEECTEPSGYVYRCLLYTSDAADE
;
A
#
# COMPACT_ATOMS: atom_id res chain seq x y z
N MET A 1 24.87 53.78 23.60
CA MET A 1 23.76 52.80 23.43
C MET A 1 23.37 52.33 24.83
N ASN A 2 22.20 52.76 25.30
CA ASN A 2 21.75 52.59 26.68
C ASN A 2 21.54 51.10 27.05
N LYS A 3 22.05 50.71 28.22
CA LYS A 3 21.85 49.35 28.75
C LYS A 3 20.37 48.94 28.77
N LEU A 4 19.47 49.90 28.99
CA LEU A 4 18.01 49.68 28.97
C LEU A 4 17.52 49.20 27.61
N TYR A 5 18.02 49.72 26.51
CA TYR A 5 17.60 49.34 25.15
C TYR A 5 18.02 47.89 24.82
N LYS A 6 19.18 47.45 25.30
CA LYS A 6 19.65 46.05 25.14
C LYS A 6 18.77 45.07 25.92
N TRP A 7 18.33 45.44 27.11
CA TRP A 7 17.43 44.63 27.93
C TRP A 7 16.02 44.54 27.31
N CYS A 8 15.48 45.62 26.74
CA CYS A 8 14.22 45.60 26.02
C CYS A 8 14.29 44.74 24.75
N LEU A 9 15.38 44.81 23.98
CA LEU A 9 15.57 43.96 22.80
C LEU A 9 15.71 42.48 23.18
N LEU A 10 16.41 42.14 24.25
CA LEU A 10 16.50 40.75 24.72
C LEU A 10 15.17 40.23 25.22
N SER A 11 14.37 41.04 25.89
CA SER A 11 13.02 40.66 26.36
C SER A 11 12.03 40.47 25.21
N CYS A 12 12.06 41.32 24.18
CA CYS A 12 11.25 41.12 22.97
C CYS A 12 11.65 39.84 22.19
N MET A 13 12.95 39.56 22.12
CA MET A 13 13.45 38.37 21.43
C MET A 13 13.13 37.09 22.20
N ALA A 14 13.08 37.10 23.52
CA ALA A 14 12.64 35.98 24.35
C ALA A 14 11.13 35.75 24.26
N ALA A 15 10.33 36.78 24.10
CA ALA A 15 8.88 36.68 23.96
C ALA A 15 8.44 36.09 22.59
N THR A 16 9.27 36.22 21.55
CA THR A 16 8.99 35.61 20.24
C THR A 16 9.29 34.11 20.17
N LEU A 17 10.08 33.59 21.14
CA LEU A 17 10.41 32.16 21.19
C LEU A 17 9.32 31.30 21.90
N SER A 18 8.35 31.93 22.56
CA SER A 18 7.21 31.23 23.17
C SER A 18 5.99 31.09 22.24
N SER A 19 6.17 31.36 20.94
CA SER A 19 5.11 31.37 19.95
C SER A 19 4.69 29.97 19.54
N CYS A 20 3.46 29.61 19.90
CA CYS A 20 2.55 28.73 19.17
C CYS A 20 2.93 27.26 19.02
N ASN A 21 2.99 26.53 20.11
CA ASN A 21 2.81 25.07 20.04
C ASN A 21 1.36 24.73 19.61
N ASP A 22 0.35 25.50 20.00
CA ASP A 22 -1.05 25.30 19.63
C ASP A 22 -1.33 25.50 18.13
N PHE A 23 -0.57 26.38 17.47
CA PHE A 23 -0.76 26.59 16.02
C PHE A 23 -0.20 25.44 15.16
N LEU A 24 0.72 24.65 15.71
CA LEU A 24 1.32 23.49 15.04
C LEU A 24 0.62 22.16 15.42
N THR A 25 -0.29 22.19 16.38
CA THR A 25 -1.12 21.02 16.70
C THR A 25 -2.22 20.90 15.65
N GLU A 26 -2.15 19.82 14.87
CA GLU A 26 -3.20 19.50 13.90
C GLU A 26 -4.48 19.16 14.66
N GLU A 27 -5.44 20.08 14.66
CA GLU A 27 -6.79 19.82 15.15
C GLU A 27 -7.63 19.28 13.98
N ASN A 28 -8.01 18.02 14.06
CA ASN A 28 -8.98 17.44 13.13
C ASN A 28 -10.40 17.80 13.61
N PRO A 29 -11.09 18.80 13.00
CA PRO A 29 -12.41 19.27 13.46
C PRO A 29 -13.48 18.18 13.42
N SER A 30 -13.32 17.15 12.59
CA SER A 30 -14.24 16.01 12.50
C SER A 30 -14.00 14.98 13.59
N GLY A 31 -12.83 15.00 14.27
CA GLY A 31 -12.43 14.00 15.26
C GLY A 31 -12.21 12.60 14.69
N LEU A 32 -12.43 12.42 13.37
CA LEU A 32 -12.35 11.14 12.72
C LEU A 32 -10.93 10.94 12.18
N THR A 33 -10.15 10.16 12.91
CA THR A 33 -8.82 9.67 12.46
C THR A 33 -8.92 8.20 12.07
N ALA A 34 -7.96 7.70 11.29
CA ALA A 34 -7.88 6.28 10.98
C ALA A 34 -7.86 5.42 12.26
N ASP A 35 -7.14 5.89 13.30
CA ASP A 35 -7.02 5.18 14.57
C ASP A 35 -8.32 5.12 15.39
N THR A 36 -9.17 6.12 15.28
CA THR A 36 -10.47 6.13 15.95
C THR A 36 -11.52 5.42 15.12
N PHE A 37 -11.53 5.64 13.81
CA PHE A 37 -12.53 5.07 12.91
C PHE A 37 -12.44 3.54 12.84
N TYR A 38 -11.25 2.99 12.60
CA TYR A 38 -11.08 1.54 12.46
C TYR A 38 -11.27 0.75 13.76
N LYS A 39 -11.37 1.41 14.90
CA LYS A 39 -11.79 0.77 16.16
C LYS A 39 -13.28 0.50 16.20
N THR A 40 -14.10 1.33 15.55
CA THR A 40 -15.55 1.12 15.52
C THR A 40 -15.92 -0.10 14.68
N GLU A 41 -17.06 -0.71 14.95
CA GLU A 41 -17.58 -1.84 14.17
C GLU A 41 -17.72 -1.48 12.69
N SER A 42 -18.32 -0.32 12.37
CA SER A 42 -18.50 0.14 11.00
C SER A 42 -17.19 0.42 10.28
N GLY A 43 -16.19 0.97 10.98
CA GLY A 43 -14.87 1.23 10.44
C GLY A 43 -14.09 -0.06 10.18
N ALA A 44 -14.18 -1.03 11.07
CA ALA A 44 -13.57 -2.36 10.90
C ALA A 44 -14.17 -3.09 9.69
N GLU A 45 -15.50 -3.08 9.54
CA GLU A 45 -16.17 -3.65 8.36
C GLU A 45 -15.79 -2.91 7.07
N ALA A 46 -15.71 -1.58 7.09
CA ALA A 46 -15.28 -0.80 5.94
C ALA A 46 -13.84 -1.13 5.53
N LEU A 47 -12.95 -1.36 6.50
CA LEU A 47 -11.56 -1.73 6.25
C LEU A 47 -11.46 -3.10 5.58
N ILE A 48 -12.22 -4.10 6.04
CA ILE A 48 -12.27 -5.40 5.38
C ILE A 48 -12.84 -5.29 3.97
N ASN A 49 -13.93 -4.55 3.79
CA ASN A 49 -14.51 -4.34 2.45
C ASN A 49 -13.51 -3.66 1.50
N SER A 50 -12.64 -2.78 2.02
CA SER A 50 -11.59 -2.16 1.22
C SER A 50 -10.51 -3.16 0.76
N CYS A 51 -10.28 -4.25 1.50
CA CYS A 51 -9.37 -5.32 1.08
C CYS A 51 -9.87 -6.08 -0.16
N TYR A 52 -11.18 -6.14 -0.41
CA TYR A 52 -11.76 -6.79 -1.60
C TYR A 52 -11.73 -5.90 -2.85
N THR A 53 -11.68 -4.58 -2.67
CA THR A 53 -11.75 -3.62 -3.80
C THR A 53 -10.70 -3.87 -4.89
N PRO A 54 -9.44 -4.19 -4.56
CA PRO A 54 -8.39 -4.43 -5.56
C PRO A 54 -8.65 -5.62 -6.49
N LEU A 55 -9.47 -6.59 -6.10
CA LEU A 55 -9.83 -7.70 -6.97
C LEU A 55 -10.49 -7.23 -8.28
N ARG A 56 -11.19 -6.10 -8.24
CA ARG A 56 -11.79 -5.51 -9.43
C ARG A 56 -10.74 -4.99 -10.42
N PHE A 57 -9.58 -4.59 -9.95
CA PHE A 57 -8.49 -4.16 -10.81
C PHE A 57 -7.83 -5.35 -11.48
N TRP A 58 -7.56 -6.40 -10.72
CA TRP A 58 -6.91 -7.60 -11.26
C TRP A 58 -7.84 -8.41 -12.18
N TYR A 59 -9.07 -8.68 -11.76
CA TYR A 59 -10.00 -9.56 -12.50
C TYR A 59 -10.98 -8.83 -13.42
N GLY A 60 -11.06 -7.52 -13.35
CA GLY A 60 -12.09 -6.75 -14.07
C GLY A 60 -11.56 -5.58 -14.89
N GLN A 61 -10.24 -5.42 -15.02
CA GLN A 61 -9.63 -4.36 -15.82
C GLN A 61 -8.60 -4.91 -16.81
N GLU A 62 -8.33 -4.09 -17.83
CA GLU A 62 -7.53 -4.44 -19.00
C GLU A 62 -6.07 -4.77 -18.66
N TYR A 63 -5.41 -4.01 -17.79
CA TYR A 63 -3.98 -4.17 -17.54
C TYR A 63 -3.58 -5.55 -17.04
N ALA A 64 -4.28 -6.07 -16.05
CA ALA A 64 -3.98 -7.40 -15.54
C ALA A 64 -4.29 -8.49 -16.58
N THR A 65 -5.42 -8.36 -17.29
CA THR A 65 -5.73 -9.27 -18.40
C THR A 65 -4.67 -9.19 -19.50
N SER A 66 -4.22 -7.99 -19.85
CA SER A 66 -3.13 -7.81 -20.82
C SER A 66 -1.84 -8.48 -20.35
N MET A 67 -1.48 -8.36 -19.07
CA MET A 67 -0.27 -8.96 -18.51
C MET A 67 -0.33 -10.49 -18.43
N THR A 68 -1.51 -11.07 -18.26
CA THR A 68 -1.67 -12.54 -18.10
C THR A 68 -1.94 -13.26 -19.42
N GLU A 69 -2.51 -12.58 -20.41
CA GLU A 69 -3.01 -13.20 -21.63
C GLU A 69 -2.21 -12.82 -22.88
N LEU A 70 -1.72 -11.57 -22.98
CA LEU A 70 -0.99 -11.16 -24.19
C LEU A 70 0.39 -11.85 -24.25
N GLY A 71 0.77 -12.19 -25.47
CA GLY A 71 2.04 -12.87 -25.73
C GLY A 71 2.03 -14.36 -25.47
N THR A 72 0.86 -14.93 -25.12
CA THR A 72 0.67 -16.39 -25.08
C THR A 72 0.41 -16.96 -26.47
N ASP A 73 0.40 -18.28 -26.59
CA ASP A 73 0.14 -18.97 -27.87
C ASP A 73 -1.34 -18.88 -28.33
N ILE A 74 -2.24 -18.47 -27.44
CA ILE A 74 -3.68 -18.36 -27.70
C ILE A 74 -4.17 -16.92 -27.79
N PHE A 75 -3.39 -15.93 -27.29
CA PHE A 75 -3.78 -14.53 -27.31
C PHE A 75 -2.69 -13.65 -27.97
N THR A 76 -3.11 -12.82 -28.87
CA THR A 76 -2.28 -11.78 -29.47
C THR A 76 -2.99 -10.43 -29.43
N ARG A 77 -2.23 -9.36 -29.49
CA ARG A 77 -2.78 -8.01 -29.48
C ARG A 77 -3.67 -7.73 -30.69
N GLY A 78 -4.76 -6.99 -30.44
CA GLY A 78 -5.57 -6.39 -31.49
C GLY A 78 -4.93 -5.11 -32.08
N ASN A 79 -5.51 -4.59 -33.16
CA ASN A 79 -5.11 -3.31 -33.70
C ASN A 79 -5.46 -2.19 -32.72
N GLY A 80 -4.47 -1.35 -32.38
CA GLY A 80 -4.63 -0.24 -31.44
C GLY A 80 -4.55 -0.63 -29.96
N CYS A 81 -4.09 -1.85 -29.64
CA CYS A 81 -3.80 -2.26 -28.26
C CYS A 81 -2.74 -1.34 -27.64
N ALA A 82 -3.04 -0.79 -26.47
CA ALA A 82 -2.16 0.12 -25.76
C ALA A 82 -0.91 -0.59 -25.17
N GLU A 83 -1.06 -1.88 -24.84
CA GLU A 83 -0.01 -2.72 -24.23
C GLU A 83 0.61 -3.68 -25.28
N ALA A 84 0.81 -3.20 -26.52
CA ALA A 84 1.32 -4.01 -27.63
C ALA A 84 2.65 -4.70 -27.33
N GLU A 85 3.50 -4.07 -26.52
CA GLU A 85 4.81 -4.58 -26.13
C GLU A 85 4.72 -5.90 -25.34
N LEU A 86 3.62 -6.16 -24.64
CA LEU A 86 3.39 -7.42 -23.91
C LEU A 86 3.16 -8.60 -24.87
N SER A 87 2.70 -8.33 -26.09
CA SER A 87 2.53 -9.34 -27.14
C SER A 87 3.73 -9.43 -28.08
N ASP A 88 4.34 -8.29 -28.39
CA ASP A 88 5.39 -8.21 -29.41
C ASP A 88 6.78 -8.56 -28.84
N TYR A 89 6.96 -8.58 -27.52
CA TYR A 89 8.23 -8.84 -26.82
C TYR A 89 9.42 -8.05 -27.38
N ASN A 90 9.17 -6.81 -27.81
CA ASN A 90 10.16 -5.95 -28.41
C ASN A 90 10.86 -5.06 -27.35
N SER A 91 11.76 -4.19 -27.81
CA SER A 91 12.53 -3.28 -26.93
C SER A 91 11.68 -2.27 -26.15
N SER A 92 10.39 -2.13 -26.47
CA SER A 92 9.46 -1.29 -25.73
C SER A 92 8.96 -1.96 -24.44
N LEU A 93 9.08 -3.29 -24.33
CA LEU A 93 8.75 -4.01 -23.10
C LEU A 93 9.80 -3.72 -22.02
N GLN A 94 9.43 -2.92 -21.06
CA GLN A 94 10.30 -2.47 -19.98
C GLN A 94 9.57 -2.53 -18.65
N GLY A 95 10.31 -2.61 -17.54
CA GLY A 95 9.73 -2.55 -16.19
C GLY A 95 8.94 -1.26 -15.91
N SER A 96 9.16 -0.20 -16.71
CA SER A 96 8.41 1.06 -16.66
C SER A 96 7.18 1.08 -17.58
N SER A 97 6.87 0.00 -18.28
CA SER A 97 5.64 -0.10 -19.09
C SER A 97 4.41 0.11 -18.20
N ASN A 98 3.41 0.80 -18.76
CA ASN A 98 2.29 1.32 -17.97
C ASN A 98 1.51 0.22 -17.25
N ALA A 99 1.19 -0.88 -17.92
CA ALA A 99 0.49 -2.01 -17.30
C ALA A 99 1.29 -2.60 -16.13
N ILE A 100 2.60 -2.83 -16.33
CA ILE A 100 3.50 -3.40 -15.33
C ILE A 100 3.57 -2.51 -14.08
N THR A 101 3.81 -1.20 -14.28
CA THR A 101 3.90 -0.24 -13.17
C THR A 101 2.58 -0.12 -12.41
N LYS A 102 1.47 -0.03 -13.12
CA LYS A 102 0.14 0.14 -12.53
C LYS A 102 -0.28 -1.08 -11.70
N GLU A 103 -0.06 -2.28 -12.20
CA GLU A 103 -0.44 -3.47 -11.44
C GLU A 103 0.51 -3.72 -10.25
N TRP A 104 1.79 -3.39 -10.36
CA TRP A 104 2.71 -3.37 -9.24
C TRP A 104 2.22 -2.46 -8.12
N GLU A 105 1.94 -1.19 -8.44
CA GLU A 105 1.43 -0.20 -7.47
C GLU A 105 0.13 -0.66 -6.81
N ARG A 106 -0.80 -1.19 -7.59
CA ARG A 106 -2.12 -1.64 -7.11
C ARG A 106 -2.03 -2.85 -6.20
N LEU A 107 -1.24 -3.85 -6.56
CA LEU A 107 -1.10 -5.07 -5.76
C LEU A 107 -0.36 -4.80 -4.45
N TYR A 108 0.69 -3.96 -4.45
CA TYR A 108 1.34 -3.58 -3.21
C TYR A 108 0.48 -2.68 -2.32
N SER A 109 -0.34 -1.80 -2.91
CA SER A 109 -1.34 -1.05 -2.16
C SER A 109 -2.40 -1.98 -1.54
N ALA A 110 -2.85 -2.98 -2.29
CA ALA A 110 -3.78 -4.00 -1.80
C ALA A 110 -3.19 -4.81 -0.64
N LEU A 111 -1.92 -5.22 -0.79
CA LEU A 111 -1.17 -5.93 0.24
C LEU A 111 -1.07 -5.10 1.52
N ASN A 112 -0.75 -3.80 1.39
CA ASN A 112 -0.69 -2.89 2.54
C ASN A 112 -2.06 -2.68 3.20
N THR A 113 -3.15 -2.61 2.42
CA THR A 113 -4.51 -2.53 2.97
C THR A 113 -4.84 -3.76 3.81
N CYS A 114 -4.45 -4.96 3.36
CA CYS A 114 -4.62 -6.18 4.16
C CYS A 114 -3.74 -6.16 5.42
N ASN A 115 -2.51 -5.66 5.35
CA ASN A 115 -1.65 -5.50 6.52
C ASN A 115 -2.27 -4.52 7.53
N THR A 116 -2.80 -3.39 7.05
CA THR A 116 -3.55 -2.43 7.90
C THR A 116 -4.71 -3.10 8.59
N ALA A 117 -5.50 -3.92 7.87
CA ALA A 117 -6.62 -4.65 8.47
C ALA A 117 -6.14 -5.60 9.57
N LEU A 118 -5.11 -6.41 9.31
CA LEU A 118 -4.56 -7.36 10.27
C LEU A 118 -3.94 -6.70 11.51
N ASN A 119 -3.36 -5.51 11.35
CA ASN A 119 -2.80 -4.74 12.48
C ASN A 119 -3.89 -4.07 13.34
N ARG A 120 -4.97 -3.58 12.72
CA ARG A 120 -5.98 -2.75 13.40
C ARG A 120 -7.19 -3.52 13.92
N LEU A 121 -7.63 -4.60 13.24
CA LEU A 121 -8.76 -5.41 13.63
C LEU A 121 -8.69 -5.99 15.06
N PRO A 122 -7.52 -6.43 15.58
CA PRO A 122 -7.43 -6.93 16.96
C PRO A 122 -7.92 -5.93 18.00
N SER A 123 -7.74 -4.63 17.75
CA SER A 123 -8.15 -3.54 18.66
C SER A 123 -9.56 -3.00 18.38
N SER A 124 -10.29 -3.55 17.41
CA SER A 124 -11.64 -3.10 17.05
C SER A 124 -12.70 -3.55 18.04
N GLU A 125 -13.89 -2.94 17.99
CA GLU A 125 -15.05 -3.25 18.82
C GLU A 125 -15.85 -4.47 18.34
N LEU A 126 -15.42 -5.11 17.26
CA LEU A 126 -16.04 -6.34 16.76
C LEU A 126 -16.03 -7.43 17.83
N SER A 127 -17.09 -8.26 17.87
CA SER A 127 -17.10 -9.46 18.71
C SER A 127 -15.98 -10.43 18.31
N ALA A 128 -15.49 -11.23 19.26
CA ALA A 128 -14.35 -12.12 19.02
C ALA A 128 -14.60 -13.06 17.83
N SER A 129 -15.79 -13.65 17.72
CA SER A 129 -16.13 -14.57 16.63
C SER A 129 -16.17 -13.88 15.25
N VAL A 130 -16.67 -12.65 15.17
CA VAL A 130 -16.68 -11.86 13.94
C VAL A 130 -15.26 -11.44 13.58
N LYS A 131 -14.49 -11.01 14.57
CA LYS A 131 -13.09 -10.61 14.40
C LYS A 131 -12.25 -11.74 13.80
N ASP A 132 -12.37 -12.96 14.30
CA ASP A 132 -11.64 -14.12 13.80
C ASP A 132 -11.98 -14.41 12.33
N ILE A 133 -13.25 -14.30 11.94
CA ILE A 133 -13.70 -14.46 10.54
C ILE A 133 -13.08 -13.36 9.67
N ARG A 134 -13.17 -12.09 10.08
CA ARG A 134 -12.66 -10.95 9.32
C ARG A 134 -11.14 -10.96 9.18
N MET A 135 -10.43 -11.39 10.21
CA MET A 135 -9.00 -11.62 10.12
C MET A 135 -8.66 -12.74 9.14
N GLY A 136 -9.43 -13.83 9.14
CA GLY A 136 -9.29 -14.92 8.17
C GLY A 136 -9.44 -14.43 6.72
N GLU A 137 -10.43 -13.56 6.45
CA GLU A 137 -10.61 -12.93 5.14
C GLU A 137 -9.39 -12.08 4.74
N ALA A 138 -8.89 -11.24 5.66
CA ALA A 138 -7.73 -10.40 5.42
C ALA A 138 -6.45 -11.22 5.17
N TYR A 139 -6.23 -12.32 5.90
CA TYR A 139 -5.12 -13.26 5.65
C TYR A 139 -5.21 -13.91 4.28
N PHE A 140 -6.41 -14.36 3.89
CA PHE A 140 -6.63 -14.96 2.57
C PHE A 140 -6.34 -13.98 1.44
N LEU A 141 -6.89 -12.76 1.53
CA LEU A 141 -6.68 -11.73 0.51
C LEU A 141 -5.21 -11.30 0.43
N ARG A 142 -4.52 -11.16 1.58
CA ARG A 142 -3.10 -10.88 1.62
C ARG A 142 -2.28 -11.96 0.89
N ALA A 143 -2.59 -13.21 1.15
CA ALA A 143 -1.92 -14.33 0.49
C ALA A 143 -2.21 -14.34 -1.02
N LEU A 144 -3.45 -14.05 -1.43
CA LEU A 144 -3.84 -13.98 -2.84
C LEU A 144 -3.10 -12.86 -3.59
N TYR A 145 -3.04 -11.65 -3.01
CA TYR A 145 -2.30 -10.55 -3.64
C TYR A 145 -0.81 -10.82 -3.71
N LEU A 146 -0.23 -11.39 -2.65
CA LEU A 146 1.17 -11.77 -2.66
C LEU A 146 1.45 -12.86 -3.71
N TRP A 147 0.56 -13.82 -3.86
CA TRP A 147 0.66 -14.84 -4.90
C TRP A 147 0.68 -14.20 -6.30
N HIS A 148 -0.23 -13.27 -6.60
CA HIS A 148 -0.20 -12.56 -7.89
C HIS A 148 1.11 -11.79 -8.11
N ILE A 149 1.63 -11.13 -7.07
CA ILE A 149 2.89 -10.41 -7.16
C ILE A 149 4.04 -11.37 -7.50
N VAL A 150 4.09 -12.50 -6.80
CA VAL A 150 5.14 -13.50 -6.96
C VAL A 150 5.07 -14.18 -8.32
N GLU A 151 3.88 -14.61 -8.76
CA GLU A 151 3.70 -15.23 -10.08
C GLU A 151 4.08 -14.28 -11.23
N THR A 152 3.87 -12.98 -11.05
CA THR A 152 4.14 -11.99 -12.10
C THR A 152 5.60 -11.52 -12.12
N TRP A 153 6.21 -11.29 -10.95
CA TRP A 153 7.56 -10.68 -10.85
C TRP A 153 8.63 -11.58 -10.21
N GLY A 154 8.28 -12.80 -9.80
CA GLY A 154 9.20 -13.72 -9.15
C GLY A 154 9.53 -13.30 -7.72
N GLY A 155 10.79 -13.36 -7.32
CA GLY A 155 11.25 -12.99 -5.98
C GLY A 155 11.02 -11.48 -5.71
N VAL A 156 10.18 -11.16 -4.71
CA VAL A 156 9.74 -9.80 -4.40
C VAL A 156 9.91 -9.48 -2.92
N TYR A 157 9.75 -8.23 -2.57
CA TYR A 157 9.72 -7.81 -1.17
C TYR A 157 8.45 -8.31 -0.47
N LEU A 158 8.65 -9.07 0.60
CA LEU A 158 7.57 -9.51 1.48
C LEU A 158 7.41 -8.53 2.64
N THR A 159 6.22 -7.93 2.76
CA THR A 159 5.82 -7.12 3.92
C THR A 159 4.59 -7.71 4.59
N THR A 160 4.64 -7.81 5.92
CA THR A 160 3.52 -8.27 6.75
C THR A 160 3.04 -7.20 7.72
N GLU A 161 3.71 -6.05 7.73
CA GLU A 161 3.41 -4.92 8.59
C GLU A 161 2.73 -3.80 7.78
N GLU A 162 1.88 -3.03 8.46
CA GLU A 162 1.32 -1.80 7.89
C GLU A 162 2.44 -0.80 7.58
N CYS A 163 2.51 -0.36 6.33
CA CYS A 163 3.46 0.65 5.89
C CYS A 163 2.76 2.02 5.89
N THR A 164 3.15 2.90 6.78
CA THR A 164 2.64 4.28 6.89
C THR A 164 3.58 5.31 6.29
N GLU A 165 4.86 4.95 6.11
CA GLU A 165 5.89 5.84 5.58
C GLU A 165 6.78 5.10 4.57
N PRO A 166 7.36 5.81 3.59
CA PRO A 166 8.32 5.22 2.66
C PRO A 166 9.53 4.65 3.41
N SER A 167 9.81 3.36 3.26
CA SER A 167 11.01 2.75 3.82
C SER A 167 12.20 2.89 2.86
N GLY A 168 13.38 3.26 3.40
CA GLY A 168 14.58 3.54 2.59
C GLY A 168 15.24 2.31 1.99
N TYR A 169 15.03 1.11 2.54
CA TYR A 169 15.64 -0.14 2.06
C TYR A 169 14.65 -1.30 2.14
N VAL A 170 14.47 -1.99 1.02
CA VAL A 170 13.66 -3.20 0.92
C VAL A 170 14.51 -4.33 0.34
N TYR A 171 14.50 -5.47 1.01
CA TYR A 171 15.18 -6.68 0.52
C TYR A 171 14.21 -7.53 -0.28
N ARG A 172 14.65 -8.04 -1.43
CA ARG A 172 13.91 -9.09 -2.14
C ARG A 172 13.90 -10.34 -1.29
N CYS A 173 12.75 -10.89 -1.00
CA CYS A 173 12.62 -12.25 -0.52
C CYS A 173 12.90 -13.17 -1.71
N LEU A 174 13.98 -13.92 -1.64
CA LEU A 174 14.24 -14.97 -2.62
C LEU A 174 13.18 -16.06 -2.41
N LEU A 175 12.33 -16.26 -3.39
CA LEU A 175 11.49 -17.45 -3.41
C LEU A 175 12.40 -18.67 -3.52
N TYR A 176 12.07 -19.65 -2.72
CA TYR A 176 12.72 -20.93 -2.55
C TYR A 176 12.68 -21.81 -3.82
N THR A 177 13.25 -21.36 -4.91
CA THR A 177 13.27 -22.14 -6.16
C THR A 177 14.64 -22.32 -6.78
N SER A 178 15.68 -21.66 -6.26
CA SER A 178 17.03 -21.83 -6.82
C SER A 178 17.82 -22.96 -6.20
N ASP A 179 17.50 -23.39 -4.97
CA ASP A 179 18.33 -24.38 -4.26
C ASP A 179 17.94 -25.84 -4.55
N ALA A 180 16.82 -26.07 -5.23
CA ALA A 180 16.40 -27.42 -5.62
C ALA A 180 16.97 -27.91 -6.95
N ALA A 181 17.70 -27.06 -7.67
CA ALA A 181 18.30 -27.39 -8.96
C ALA A 181 19.81 -27.65 -8.88
N ASP A 182 20.45 -27.40 -7.73
CA ASP A 182 21.90 -27.55 -7.51
C ASP A 182 22.26 -28.71 -6.59
N GLU A 183 21.30 -29.55 -6.17
CA GLU A 183 21.50 -30.86 -5.57
C GLU A 183 21.05 -31.98 -6.56
#